data_f75ad571e6b9b14b5b10187954d5a3ac
#
_entry.id   f75ad571e6b9b14b5b10187954d5a3ac
#
_cell.length_a   1.000
_cell.length_b   1.000
_cell.length_c   1.000
_cell.angle_alpha   90.00
_cell.angle_beta   90.00
_cell.angle_gamma   90.00
#
_symmetry.space_group_name_H-M   'P 1'
#
loop_
_entity.id
_entity.type
_entity.pdbx_description
1 polymer ?
#
loop_
_entity_poly.entity_id
_entity_poly.type
_entity_poly.pdbx_seq_one_letter_code
_entity_poly.pdbx_strand_id
1 'polypeptide(L)'
;MTKYDQKELKQRLTQEEYAVTQESATERPFTGQYDNWWQDGIFVDVVSGKPLFSSTDKYDAGCGWPAFSKPIDALEIIEKLDRSIIGMPRTEVRSADADSHLGHVFEDGPKETGGLRYCINSAALRFIPKADLAQAGYSDYLKLFENESN
;
A
#
# COMPACT_ATOMS: atom_id res chain seq x y z
N MET A 1 4.41 19.75 -7.56
CA MET A 1 4.58 20.22 -6.18
C MET A 1 3.62 19.46 -5.27
N THR A 2 4.16 18.84 -4.24
CA THR A 2 3.31 18.10 -3.30
C THR A 2 2.65 19.07 -2.31
N LYS A 3 1.44 18.75 -1.86
CA LYS A 3 0.75 19.55 -0.86
C LYS A 3 1.23 19.28 0.57
N TYR A 4 2.20 18.38 0.73
CA TYR A 4 2.78 18.03 2.02
C TYR A 4 4.16 18.64 2.16
N ASP A 5 4.40 19.29 3.31
CA ASP A 5 5.68 19.95 3.61
C ASP A 5 6.75 18.87 3.89
N GLN A 6 7.82 18.88 3.10
CA GLN A 6 8.89 17.88 3.23
C GLN A 6 9.58 17.95 4.58
N LYS A 7 9.72 19.14 5.15
CA LYS A 7 10.34 19.29 6.47
C LYS A 7 9.49 18.64 7.56
N GLU A 8 8.17 18.82 7.48
CA GLU A 8 7.23 18.21 8.43
C GLU A 8 7.25 16.70 8.28
N LEU A 9 7.28 16.20 7.05
CA LEU A 9 7.33 14.76 6.81
C LEU A 9 8.60 14.13 7.38
N LYS A 10 9.76 14.81 7.23
CA LYS A 10 11.00 14.30 7.78
C LYS A 10 10.96 14.19 9.31
N GLN A 11 10.20 15.06 9.96
CA GLN A 11 10.06 15.03 11.41
C GLN A 11 9.09 13.95 11.87
N ARG A 12 8.01 13.71 11.10
CA ARG A 12 6.93 12.80 11.48
C ARG A 12 7.19 11.36 11.08
N LEU A 13 7.76 11.14 9.90
CA LEU A 13 8.01 9.79 9.38
C LEU A 13 9.33 9.24 9.87
N THR A 14 9.43 7.90 9.95
CA THR A 14 10.73 7.28 10.17
C THR A 14 11.59 7.51 8.94
N GLN A 15 12.89 7.29 9.07
CA GLN A 15 13.83 7.44 7.96
C GLN A 15 13.44 6.54 6.79
N GLU A 16 13.05 5.30 7.06
CA GLU A 16 12.64 4.36 6.01
C GLU A 16 11.32 4.78 5.37
N GLU A 17 10.34 5.22 6.16
CA GLU A 17 9.07 5.69 5.63
C GLU A 17 9.26 6.87 4.69
N TYR A 18 10.11 7.80 5.07
CA TYR A 18 10.43 8.96 4.24
C TYR A 18 11.14 8.54 2.95
N ALA A 19 12.15 7.68 3.06
CA ALA A 19 12.92 7.24 1.89
C ALA A 19 12.02 6.52 0.89
N VAL A 20 11.14 5.64 1.35
CA VAL A 20 10.24 4.89 0.47
C VAL A 20 9.23 5.82 -0.20
N THR A 21 8.53 6.65 0.57
CA THR A 21 7.42 7.44 0.04
C THR A 21 7.86 8.66 -0.74
N GLN A 22 8.97 9.30 -0.34
CA GLN A 22 9.42 10.56 -0.91
C GLN A 22 10.62 10.42 -1.84
N GLU A 23 11.41 9.38 -1.70
CA GLU A 23 12.62 9.18 -2.50
C GLU A 23 12.59 7.92 -3.36
N SER A 24 11.43 7.28 -3.42
CA SER A 24 11.18 6.08 -4.22
C SER A 24 12.09 4.91 -3.87
N ALA A 25 12.54 4.83 -2.63
CA ALA A 25 13.33 3.71 -2.15
C ALA A 25 12.45 2.46 -2.04
N THR A 26 13.08 1.29 -2.05
CA THR A 26 12.41 0.01 -1.86
C THR A 26 12.95 -0.61 -0.58
N GLU A 27 12.05 -1.02 0.32
CA GLU A 27 12.48 -1.70 1.54
C GLU A 27 13.05 -3.07 1.18
N ARG A 28 13.92 -3.57 2.06
CA ARG A 28 14.53 -4.88 1.86
C ARG A 28 13.47 -5.98 1.92
N PRO A 29 13.50 -6.97 1.00
CA PRO A 29 12.49 -8.05 1.00
C PRO A 29 12.47 -8.80 2.34
N PHE A 30 11.28 -9.20 2.76
CA PHE A 30 11.03 -9.97 3.98
C PHE A 30 11.36 -9.24 5.29
N THR A 31 11.59 -7.92 5.24
CA THR A 31 11.87 -7.13 6.44
C THR A 31 10.75 -6.21 6.83
N GLY A 32 9.76 -5.99 5.96
CA GLY A 32 8.67 -5.06 6.23
C GLY A 32 7.71 -5.57 7.28
N GLN A 33 7.18 -4.64 8.07
CA GLN A 33 6.30 -4.92 9.19
C GLN A 33 5.06 -5.73 8.77
N TYR A 34 4.53 -5.44 7.57
CA TYR A 34 3.26 -6.02 7.12
C TYR A 34 3.42 -7.17 6.13
N ASP A 35 4.62 -7.60 5.84
CA ASP A 35 4.83 -8.73 4.92
C ASP A 35 4.10 -9.97 5.44
N ASN A 36 4.32 -10.33 6.70
CA ASN A 36 3.64 -11.46 7.34
C ASN A 36 2.63 -10.92 8.37
N TRP A 37 1.57 -10.28 7.88
CA TRP A 37 0.57 -9.59 8.70
C TRP A 37 -0.81 -9.93 8.18
N TRP A 38 -1.61 -10.66 8.95
CA TRP A 38 -2.88 -11.22 8.49
C TRP A 38 -4.09 -10.80 9.33
N GLN A 39 -3.93 -9.77 10.15
CA GLN A 39 -5.03 -9.21 10.94
C GLN A 39 -6.02 -8.47 10.04
N ASP A 40 -7.31 -8.57 10.35
CA ASP A 40 -8.35 -7.86 9.59
C ASP A 40 -8.24 -6.35 9.81
N GLY A 41 -8.26 -5.61 8.73
CA GLY A 41 -8.20 -4.16 8.76
C GLY A 41 -7.88 -3.57 7.39
N ILE A 42 -7.52 -2.30 7.40
CA ILE A 42 -7.14 -1.61 6.17
C ILE A 42 -5.73 -1.04 6.29
N PHE A 43 -5.11 -0.82 5.13
CA PHE A 43 -3.79 -0.21 5.03
C PHE A 43 -3.95 1.17 4.39
N VAL A 44 -3.51 2.20 5.10
CA VAL A 44 -3.63 3.58 4.62
C VAL A 44 -2.24 4.12 4.25
N ASP A 45 -2.21 5.16 3.41
CA ASP A 45 -0.99 5.86 3.05
C ASP A 45 -0.39 6.47 4.33
N VAL A 46 0.86 6.15 4.64
CA VAL A 46 1.49 6.65 5.86
C VAL A 46 1.62 8.18 5.86
N VAL A 47 1.61 8.79 4.67
CA VAL A 47 1.70 10.25 4.53
C VAL A 47 0.33 10.92 4.73
N SER A 48 -0.68 10.47 4.00
CA SER A 48 -1.98 11.16 3.93
C SER A 48 -3.05 10.56 4.84
N GLY A 49 -2.90 9.29 5.22
CA GLY A 49 -3.96 8.58 5.94
C GLY A 49 -5.08 8.09 5.04
N LYS A 50 -4.98 8.26 3.72
CA LYS A 50 -6.01 7.79 2.79
C LYS A 50 -5.98 6.28 2.68
N PRO A 51 -7.14 5.60 2.76
CA PRO A 51 -7.19 4.15 2.61
C PRO A 51 -6.77 3.71 1.21
N LEU A 52 -5.92 2.70 1.15
CA LEU A 52 -5.37 2.21 -0.11
C LEU A 52 -5.70 0.75 -0.35
N PHE A 53 -5.49 -0.13 0.64
CA PHE A 53 -5.68 -1.57 0.49
C PHE A 53 -6.39 -2.17 1.69
N SER A 54 -7.09 -3.29 1.45
CA SER A 54 -7.80 -4.02 2.49
C SER A 54 -7.14 -5.37 2.75
N SER A 55 -7.16 -5.81 4.01
CA SER A 55 -6.71 -7.17 4.34
C SER A 55 -7.49 -8.25 3.60
N THR A 56 -8.73 -7.94 3.18
CA THR A 56 -9.54 -8.88 2.40
C THR A 56 -8.95 -9.18 1.03
N ASP A 57 -8.08 -8.29 0.53
CA ASP A 57 -7.43 -8.45 -0.77
C ASP A 57 -5.95 -8.82 -0.64
N LYS A 58 -5.44 -8.96 0.58
CA LYS A 58 -4.05 -9.35 0.83
C LYS A 58 -3.90 -10.86 0.71
N TYR A 59 -2.82 -11.29 0.06
CA TYR A 59 -2.54 -12.72 -0.08
C TYR A 59 -1.03 -12.95 -0.03
N ASP A 60 -0.65 -14.21 0.22
CA ASP A 60 0.76 -14.60 0.32
C ASP A 60 1.30 -14.90 -1.08
N ALA A 61 2.00 -13.95 -1.66
CA ALA A 61 2.62 -14.11 -2.98
C ALA A 61 4.06 -14.61 -2.89
N GLY A 62 4.63 -14.64 -1.68
CA GLY A 62 6.01 -15.05 -1.47
C GLY A 62 7.04 -14.11 -2.05
N CYS A 63 6.66 -12.87 -2.34
CA CYS A 63 7.54 -11.92 -3.03
C CYS A 63 8.43 -11.10 -2.09
N GLY A 64 8.19 -11.18 -0.77
CA GLY A 64 8.99 -10.44 0.20
C GLY A 64 8.39 -9.10 0.62
N TRP A 65 7.26 -8.74 0.06
CA TRP A 65 6.51 -7.53 0.39
C TRP A 65 5.02 -7.85 0.48
N PRO A 66 4.24 -7.05 1.23
CA PRO A 66 2.79 -7.23 1.23
C PRO A 66 2.24 -7.22 -0.20
N ALA A 67 1.42 -8.19 -0.53
CA ALA A 67 0.83 -8.32 -1.86
C ALA A 67 -0.69 -8.27 -1.77
N PHE A 68 -1.28 -7.49 -2.69
CA PHE A 68 -2.74 -7.28 -2.75
C PHE A 68 -3.22 -7.53 -4.17
N SER A 69 -4.45 -8.04 -4.29
CA SER A 69 -5.03 -8.30 -5.61
C SER A 69 -5.61 -7.05 -6.25
N LYS A 70 -5.99 -6.06 -5.44
CA LYS A 70 -6.57 -4.80 -5.93
C LYS A 70 -6.54 -3.74 -4.83
N PRO A 71 -6.62 -2.44 -5.18
CA PRO A 71 -6.82 -1.39 -4.18
C PRO A 71 -8.28 -1.35 -3.74
N ILE A 72 -8.54 -0.66 -2.62
CA ILE A 72 -9.92 -0.43 -2.16
C ILE A 72 -10.67 0.41 -3.19
N ASP A 73 -10.02 1.46 -3.69
CA ASP A 73 -10.58 2.37 -4.69
C ASP A 73 -9.50 2.67 -5.72
N ALA A 74 -9.73 2.28 -6.96
CA ALA A 74 -8.76 2.48 -8.03
C ALA A 74 -8.42 3.96 -8.24
N LEU A 75 -9.30 4.88 -7.87
CA LEU A 75 -9.05 6.31 -8.02
C LEU A 75 -7.99 6.83 -7.05
N GLU A 76 -7.69 6.10 -5.99
CA GLU A 76 -6.66 6.47 -5.01
C GLU A 76 -5.26 6.04 -5.44
N ILE A 77 -5.14 5.36 -6.58
CA ILE A 77 -3.86 4.80 -7.07
C ILE A 77 -3.54 5.41 -8.43
N ILE A 78 -2.27 5.79 -8.63
CA ILE A 78 -1.73 6.22 -9.92
C ILE A 78 -0.68 5.22 -10.33
N GLU A 79 -0.72 4.80 -11.60
CA GLU A 79 0.28 3.89 -12.17
C GLU A 79 1.18 4.67 -13.13
N LYS A 80 2.49 4.45 -13.02
CA LYS A 80 3.48 5.11 -13.87
C LYS A 80 4.49 4.09 -14.36
N LEU A 81 4.95 4.25 -15.60
CA LEU A 81 5.99 3.40 -16.14
C LEU A 81 7.32 3.72 -15.44
N ASP A 82 7.94 2.69 -14.89
CA ASP A 82 9.22 2.78 -14.18
C ASP A 82 10.29 2.12 -15.03
N ARG A 83 11.25 2.90 -15.54
CA ARG A 83 12.37 2.43 -16.35
C ARG A 83 13.70 2.52 -15.61
N SER A 84 13.68 2.56 -14.28
CA SER A 84 14.89 2.71 -13.47
C SER A 84 15.84 1.52 -13.61
N ILE A 85 15.32 0.34 -13.96
CA ILE A 85 16.15 -0.84 -14.22
C ILE A 85 16.22 -1.05 -15.73
N ILE A 86 17.42 -0.99 -16.29
CA ILE A 86 17.65 -1.14 -17.72
C ILE A 86 17.17 -2.53 -18.16
N GLY A 87 16.32 -2.56 -19.19
CA GLY A 87 15.81 -3.81 -19.76
C GLY A 87 14.67 -4.45 -18.98
N MET A 88 14.23 -3.82 -17.89
CA MET A 88 13.13 -4.35 -17.06
C MET A 88 12.14 -3.25 -16.70
N PRO A 89 11.34 -2.78 -17.67
CA PRO A 89 10.31 -1.78 -17.35
C PRO A 89 9.27 -2.39 -16.43
N ARG A 90 8.84 -1.62 -15.44
CA ARG A 90 7.84 -2.04 -14.47
C ARG A 90 6.78 -0.96 -14.35
N THR A 91 5.64 -1.29 -13.78
CA THR A 91 4.59 -0.31 -13.49
C THR A 91 4.67 0.07 -12.02
N GLU A 92 5.06 1.31 -11.77
CA GLU A 92 5.12 1.87 -10.42
C GLU A 92 3.73 2.23 -9.95
N VAL A 93 3.46 2.01 -8.66
CA VAL A 93 2.20 2.38 -8.00
C VAL A 93 2.47 3.51 -7.01
N ARG A 94 1.72 4.59 -7.14
CA ARG A 94 1.81 5.75 -6.26
C ARG A 94 0.41 6.12 -5.78
N SER A 95 0.31 6.77 -4.61
CA SER A 95 -0.98 7.22 -4.11
C SER A 95 -1.39 8.51 -4.82
N ALA A 96 -2.69 8.64 -5.11
CA ALA A 96 -3.20 9.80 -5.86
C ALA A 96 -3.15 11.08 -5.04
N ASP A 97 -3.45 11.00 -3.74
CA ASP A 97 -3.56 12.18 -2.89
C ASP A 97 -2.19 12.76 -2.51
N ALA A 98 -1.29 11.92 -2.04
CA ALA A 98 0.01 12.39 -1.52
C ALA A 98 1.17 12.15 -2.47
N ASP A 99 0.93 11.46 -3.59
CA ASP A 99 1.96 11.07 -4.54
C ASP A 99 3.09 10.28 -3.86
N SER A 100 2.74 9.47 -2.87
CA SER A 100 3.70 8.60 -2.20
C SER A 100 4.07 7.44 -3.12
N HIS A 101 5.37 7.13 -3.23
CA HIS A 101 5.79 5.89 -3.87
C HIS A 101 5.35 4.72 -2.98
N LEU A 102 4.58 3.79 -3.54
CA LEU A 102 4.06 2.64 -2.79
C LEU A 102 4.79 1.35 -3.15
N GLY A 103 4.99 1.11 -4.42
CA GLY A 103 5.58 -0.12 -4.91
C GLY A 103 5.34 -0.29 -6.39
N HIS A 104 5.05 -1.52 -6.80
CA HIS A 104 4.84 -1.86 -8.22
C HIS A 104 3.67 -2.83 -8.35
N VAL A 105 3.04 -2.84 -9.54
CA VAL A 105 2.01 -3.80 -9.86
C VAL A 105 2.48 -4.69 -11.01
N PHE A 106 2.20 -5.99 -10.90
CA PHE A 106 2.58 -7.01 -11.88
C PHE A 106 1.34 -7.77 -12.35
N GLU A 107 1.44 -8.42 -13.52
CA GLU A 107 0.31 -9.13 -14.12
C GLU A 107 0.36 -10.64 -13.84
N ASP A 108 1.13 -11.07 -12.85
CA ASP A 108 1.28 -12.47 -12.49
C ASP A 108 0.57 -12.84 -11.18
N GLY A 109 -0.51 -12.13 -10.87
CA GLY A 109 -1.34 -12.43 -9.71
C GLY A 109 -2.34 -13.54 -9.97
N PRO A 110 -3.10 -13.93 -8.93
CA PRO A 110 -4.12 -14.98 -9.08
C PRO A 110 -5.21 -14.59 -10.06
N LYS A 111 -5.50 -15.47 -11.00
CA LYS A 111 -6.55 -15.22 -12.02
C LYS A 111 -7.93 -15.03 -11.40
N GLU A 112 -8.19 -15.73 -10.30
CA GLU A 112 -9.47 -15.68 -9.59
C GLU A 112 -9.79 -14.29 -9.05
N THR A 113 -8.76 -13.47 -8.80
CA THR A 113 -8.93 -12.13 -8.23
C THR A 113 -8.52 -11.02 -9.21
N GLY A 114 -8.41 -11.35 -10.50
CA GLY A 114 -8.16 -10.33 -11.52
C GLY A 114 -6.78 -10.37 -12.17
N GLY A 115 -5.90 -11.25 -11.71
CA GLY A 115 -4.60 -11.46 -12.34
C GLY A 115 -3.52 -10.46 -11.99
N LEU A 116 -3.77 -9.54 -11.05
CA LEU A 116 -2.80 -8.51 -10.68
C LEU A 116 -2.16 -8.81 -9.33
N ARG A 117 -0.91 -8.39 -9.19
CA ARG A 117 -0.16 -8.49 -7.93
C ARG A 117 0.41 -7.11 -7.61
N TYR A 118 -0.21 -6.43 -6.65
CA TYR A 118 0.29 -5.16 -6.12
C TYR A 118 1.28 -5.47 -5.01
N CYS A 119 2.57 -5.29 -5.30
CA CYS A 119 3.66 -5.49 -4.33
C CYS A 119 3.98 -4.14 -3.70
N ILE A 120 3.64 -3.98 -2.43
CA ILE A 120 3.66 -2.67 -1.77
C ILE A 120 4.64 -2.68 -0.60
N ASN A 121 5.44 -1.62 -0.47
CA ASN A 121 6.34 -1.48 0.66
C ASN A 121 5.57 -1.27 1.95
N SER A 122 5.88 -2.05 2.99
CA SER A 122 5.28 -1.85 4.32
C SER A 122 5.51 -0.44 4.83
N ALA A 123 6.68 0.13 4.55
CA ALA A 123 7.04 1.46 5.03
C ALA A 123 6.19 2.58 4.42
N ALA A 124 5.45 2.29 3.34
CA ALA A 124 4.52 3.26 2.74
C ALA A 124 3.14 3.21 3.39
N LEU A 125 2.89 2.22 4.26
CA LEU A 125 1.56 1.91 4.77
C LEU A 125 1.50 2.04 6.28
N ARG A 126 0.30 2.36 6.79
CA ARG A 126 -0.04 2.25 8.20
C ARG A 126 -1.30 1.39 8.31
N PHE A 127 -1.27 0.40 9.19
CA PHE A 127 -2.39 -0.52 9.36
C PHE A 127 -3.37 0.01 10.39
N ILE A 128 -4.67 -0.05 10.06
CA ILE A 128 -5.76 0.30 10.98
C ILE A 128 -6.57 -0.99 11.20
N PRO A 129 -6.55 -1.56 12.43
CA PRO A 129 -7.32 -2.77 12.70
C PRO A 129 -8.81 -2.56 12.47
N LYS A 130 -9.51 -3.62 12.03
CA LYS A 130 -10.95 -3.58 11.83
C LYS A 130 -11.68 -3.05 13.07
N ALA A 131 -11.26 -3.47 14.26
CA ALA A 131 -11.88 -3.04 15.51
C ALA A 131 -11.74 -1.54 15.77
N ASP A 132 -10.75 -0.90 15.16
CA ASP A 132 -10.47 0.52 15.38
C ASP A 132 -10.98 1.42 14.25
N LEU A 133 -11.59 0.86 13.20
CA LEU A 133 -11.99 1.65 12.02
C LEU A 133 -12.94 2.79 12.36
N ALA A 134 -13.98 2.51 13.15
CA ALA A 134 -14.96 3.53 13.51
C ALA A 134 -14.33 4.64 14.33
N GLN A 135 -13.50 4.29 15.31
CA GLN A 135 -12.85 5.23 16.21
C GLN A 135 -11.81 6.09 15.49
N ALA A 136 -11.13 5.50 14.51
CA ALA A 136 -10.07 6.19 13.76
C ALA A 136 -10.61 7.04 12.60
N GLY A 137 -11.92 7.05 12.37
CA GLY A 137 -12.54 7.86 11.32
C GLY A 137 -12.74 7.13 10.00
N TYR A 138 -12.66 5.81 10.01
CA TYR A 138 -12.79 4.99 8.80
C TYR A 138 -14.01 4.06 8.84
N SER A 139 -15.07 4.47 9.51
CA SER A 139 -16.25 3.61 9.69
C SER A 139 -16.88 3.16 8.36
N ASP A 140 -16.74 3.96 7.29
CA ASP A 140 -17.28 3.59 5.97
C ASP A 140 -16.64 2.33 5.41
N TYR A 141 -15.48 1.95 5.90
CA TYR A 141 -14.75 0.78 5.41
C TYR A 141 -15.09 -0.50 6.14
N LEU A 142 -15.93 -0.42 7.17
CA LEU A 142 -16.44 -1.62 7.85
C LEU A 142 -17.23 -2.51 6.90
N LYS A 143 -17.83 -1.94 5.87
CA LYS A 143 -18.59 -2.70 4.87
C LYS A 143 -17.73 -3.70 4.11
N LEU A 144 -16.41 -3.51 4.06
CA LEU A 144 -15.50 -4.45 3.40
C LEU A 144 -15.50 -5.81 4.09
N PHE A 145 -15.89 -5.85 5.36
CA PHE A 145 -15.82 -7.06 6.19
C PHE A 145 -17.19 -7.67 6.46
N GLU A 146 -18.25 -7.13 5.88
CA GLU A 146 -19.61 -7.57 6.19
C GLU A 146 -19.90 -8.99 5.73
N ASN A 147 -19.19 -9.46 4.69
CA ASN A 147 -19.43 -10.80 4.13
C ASN A 147 -18.48 -11.86 4.66
N GLU A 148 -17.63 -11.52 5.62
CA GLU A 148 -16.65 -12.45 6.17
C GLU A 148 -17.24 -13.39 7.23
N SER A 149 -18.38 -13.05 7.80
CA SER A 149 -18.93 -13.74 8.95
C SER A 149 -19.70 -14.99 8.59
N ASN A 150 -19.60 -15.45 7.36
CA ASN A 150 -20.24 -16.70 6.93
C ASN A 150 -19.29 -17.90 7.08
#